data_4a552881996923cdf7cbcfde3ad7abe9
#
_entry.id   4a552881996923cdf7cbcfde3ad7abe9
#
_cell.length_a   1.000
_cell.length_b   1.000
_cell.length_c   1.000
_cell.angle_alpha   90.00
_cell.angle_beta   90.00
_cell.angle_gamma   90.00
#
_symmetry.space_group_name_H-M   'P 1'
#
loop_
_entity.id
_entity.type
_entity.pdbx_description
1 polymer ?
#
loop_
_entity_poly.entity_id
_entity_poly.type
_entity_poly.pdbx_seq_one_letter_code
_entity_poly.pdbx_strand_id
1 'polypeptide(L)'
;HSFVGGGDLPRVEPVPVGLLGADFAVDSGRYRIVRIYTGESWNPDLKAPLAGPGIDVGEGDYLVAVNGREIESGRNFYSCFERTAGIQTRIKVNAKPVLEGAREVTVVPVRSEEALRRAAWIEDNRRRVDELSGGKLAYVWLPDTADGAYINFNRYFFAQKDKKGAVIDERWNQGGSIA
;
A
#
# COMPACT_ATOMS: atom_id res chain seq x y z
N HIS A 1 34.27 1.32 -7.25
CA HIS A 1 33.02 0.64 -7.57
C HIS A 1 32.78 0.75 -9.07
N SER A 2 32.64 -0.39 -9.76
CA SER A 2 32.24 -0.42 -11.17
C SER A 2 30.77 -0.83 -11.27
N PHE A 3 29.99 -0.04 -12.00
CA PHE A 3 28.62 -0.39 -12.36
C PHE A 3 28.66 -1.02 -13.76
N VAL A 4 28.17 -2.25 -13.86
CA VAL A 4 27.94 -2.89 -15.16
C VAL A 4 26.45 -2.64 -15.47
N GLY A 5 26.19 -1.77 -16.45
CA GLY A 5 24.84 -1.59 -16.99
C GLY A 5 24.40 -2.84 -17.76
N GLY A 6 23.12 -3.11 -17.80
CA GLY A 6 22.55 -4.14 -18.69
C GLY A 6 22.93 -3.84 -20.15
N GLY A 7 23.25 -4.87 -20.93
CA GLY A 7 23.56 -4.73 -22.36
C GLY A 7 22.34 -4.29 -23.19
N ASP A 8 22.41 -4.46 -24.50
CA ASP A 8 21.32 -4.15 -25.45
C ASP A 8 20.11 -5.09 -25.22
N LEU A 9 19.31 -4.76 -24.21
CA LEU A 9 18.03 -5.44 -23.97
C LEU A 9 16.95 -4.80 -24.87
N PRO A 10 16.07 -5.59 -25.47
CA PRO A 10 14.96 -5.05 -26.24
C PRO A 10 14.09 -4.18 -25.34
N ARG A 11 13.72 -2.99 -25.84
CA ARG A 11 12.80 -2.09 -25.14
C ARG A 11 11.41 -2.72 -25.16
N VAL A 12 10.96 -3.20 -24.00
CA VAL A 12 9.59 -3.63 -23.82
C VAL A 12 8.79 -2.42 -23.34
N GLU A 13 7.72 -2.07 -24.06
CA GLU A 13 6.82 -1.02 -23.61
C GLU A 13 6.07 -1.50 -22.35
N PRO A 14 6.22 -0.84 -21.20
CA PRO A 14 5.53 -1.26 -19.99
C PRO A 14 4.03 -0.99 -20.09
N VAL A 15 3.22 -1.97 -19.74
CA VAL A 15 1.77 -1.79 -19.56
C VAL A 15 1.52 -1.38 -18.11
N PRO A 16 1.14 -0.12 -17.84
CA PRO A 16 0.88 0.33 -16.48
C PRO A 16 -0.39 -0.35 -15.94
N VAL A 17 -0.27 -1.02 -14.82
CA VAL A 17 -1.39 -1.64 -14.10
C VAL A 17 -1.82 -0.73 -12.96
N GLY A 18 -3.12 -0.49 -12.84
CA GLY A 18 -3.68 0.22 -11.70
C GLY A 18 -3.76 -0.69 -10.47
N LEU A 19 -3.39 -0.15 -9.31
CA LEU A 19 -3.40 -0.87 -8.03
C LEU A 19 -4.40 -0.22 -7.09
N LEU A 20 -5.05 -1.02 -6.25
CA LEU A 20 -6.16 -0.59 -5.41
C LEU A 20 -5.75 -0.21 -3.97
N GLY A 21 -4.49 -0.42 -3.59
CA GLY A 21 -4.05 -0.21 -2.21
C GLY A 21 -4.61 -1.25 -1.26
N ALA A 22 -4.63 -2.52 -1.67
CA ALA A 22 -5.21 -3.60 -0.88
C ALA A 22 -4.53 -4.94 -1.11
N ASP A 23 -4.66 -5.86 -0.14
CA ASP A 23 -4.31 -7.26 -0.29
C ASP A 23 -5.57 -8.10 -0.55
N PHE A 24 -5.41 -9.11 -1.37
CA PHE A 24 -6.48 -10.01 -1.77
C PHE A 24 -6.12 -11.47 -1.49
N ALA A 25 -7.10 -12.24 -1.07
CA ALA A 25 -7.02 -13.70 -1.00
C ALA A 25 -8.10 -14.31 -1.90
N VAL A 26 -7.81 -15.51 -2.40
CA VAL A 26 -8.84 -16.28 -3.11
C VAL A 26 -9.70 -16.99 -2.07
N ASP A 27 -11.00 -16.73 -2.14
CA ASP A 27 -12.02 -17.35 -1.30
C ASP A 27 -13.27 -17.60 -2.13
N SER A 28 -13.82 -18.83 -2.07
CA SER A 28 -15.04 -19.23 -2.78
C SER A 28 -15.02 -18.89 -4.28
N GLY A 29 -13.85 -19.04 -4.92
CA GLY A 29 -13.67 -18.77 -6.36
C GLY A 29 -13.62 -17.29 -6.74
N ARG A 30 -13.53 -16.38 -5.78
CA ARG A 30 -13.47 -14.92 -5.97
C ARG A 30 -12.27 -14.32 -5.22
N TYR A 31 -11.99 -13.05 -5.47
CA TYR A 31 -10.96 -12.29 -4.77
C TYR A 31 -11.58 -11.52 -3.60
N ARG A 32 -11.26 -11.94 -2.38
CA ARG A 32 -11.69 -11.28 -1.15
C ARG A 32 -10.64 -10.28 -0.70
N ILE A 33 -11.07 -9.08 -0.34
CA ILE A 33 -10.21 -8.05 0.25
C ILE A 33 -9.87 -8.46 1.68
N VAL A 34 -8.59 -8.68 1.97
CA VAL A 34 -8.13 -9.09 3.31
C VAL A 34 -7.50 -7.95 4.09
N ARG A 35 -7.01 -6.91 3.39
CA ARG A 35 -6.50 -5.70 3.98
C ARG A 35 -6.66 -4.52 3.03
N ILE A 36 -7.05 -3.36 3.58
CA ILE A 36 -7.04 -2.07 2.87
C ILE A 36 -5.99 -1.18 3.50
N TYR A 37 -5.08 -0.64 2.67
CA TYR A 37 -4.10 0.34 3.09
C TYR A 37 -4.73 1.72 3.08
N THR A 38 -4.83 2.36 4.25
CA THR A 38 -5.64 3.58 4.42
C THR A 38 -4.92 4.88 4.06
N GLY A 39 -3.61 4.88 3.99
CA GLY A 39 -2.85 6.09 3.65
C GLY A 39 -3.10 7.29 4.57
N GLU A 40 -2.67 8.47 4.11
CA GLU A 40 -2.90 9.74 4.77
C GLU A 40 -3.64 10.67 3.79
N SER A 41 -4.89 11.05 4.09
CA SER A 41 -5.76 11.78 3.17
C SER A 41 -5.22 13.17 2.75
N TRP A 42 -4.39 13.78 3.60
CA TRP A 42 -3.72 15.06 3.35
C TRP A 42 -2.43 14.93 2.53
N ASN A 43 -1.89 13.72 2.39
CA ASN A 43 -0.64 13.44 1.69
C ASN A 43 -0.93 12.91 0.27
N PRO A 44 -0.61 13.67 -0.79
CA PRO A 44 -0.88 13.24 -2.15
C PRO A 44 -0.14 11.96 -2.57
N ASP A 45 0.99 11.65 -1.92
CA ASP A 45 1.81 10.46 -2.20
C ASP A 45 1.26 9.19 -1.52
N LEU A 46 0.35 9.35 -0.55
CA LEU A 46 -0.30 8.26 0.18
C LEU A 46 -1.80 8.13 -0.16
N LYS A 47 -2.15 8.35 -1.42
CA LYS A 47 -3.52 8.12 -1.90
C LYS A 47 -3.91 6.66 -1.82
N ALA A 48 -4.99 6.39 -1.10
CA ALA A 48 -5.55 5.05 -0.91
C ALA A 48 -6.84 4.90 -1.73
N PRO A 49 -6.82 4.20 -2.88
CA PRO A 49 -7.98 4.13 -3.79
C PRO A 49 -9.26 3.60 -3.13
N LEU A 50 -9.14 2.66 -2.19
CA LEU A 50 -10.29 2.05 -1.50
C LEU A 50 -10.66 2.71 -0.17
N ALA A 51 -9.86 3.66 0.32
CA ALA A 51 -10.12 4.36 1.59
C ALA A 51 -10.45 5.85 1.39
N GLY A 52 -10.74 6.27 0.17
CA GLY A 52 -11.12 7.66 -0.14
C GLY A 52 -12.52 8.02 0.39
N PRO A 53 -12.81 9.33 0.54
CA PRO A 53 -14.14 9.80 0.91
C PRO A 53 -15.21 9.29 -0.06
N GLY A 54 -16.32 8.76 0.48
CA GLY A 54 -17.44 8.25 -0.32
C GLY A 54 -17.19 6.88 -0.97
N ILE A 55 -16.08 6.22 -0.68
CA ILE A 55 -15.79 4.87 -1.15
C ILE A 55 -16.35 3.86 -0.12
N ASP A 56 -17.42 3.17 -0.52
CA ASP A 56 -18.06 2.14 0.32
C ASP A 56 -17.49 0.76 -0.02
N VAL A 57 -16.27 0.51 0.46
CA VAL A 57 -15.55 -0.76 0.30
C VAL A 57 -14.88 -1.10 1.64
N GLY A 58 -15.03 -2.34 2.08
CA GLY A 58 -14.47 -2.82 3.35
C GLY A 58 -13.62 -4.08 3.21
N GLU A 59 -12.79 -4.32 4.22
CA GLU A 59 -12.14 -5.62 4.39
C GLU A 59 -13.22 -6.70 4.58
N GLY A 60 -13.05 -7.82 3.88
CA GLY A 60 -14.05 -8.87 3.81
C GLY A 60 -14.94 -8.83 2.57
N ASP A 61 -15.04 -7.69 1.88
CA ASP A 61 -15.74 -7.61 0.59
C ASP A 61 -15.02 -8.40 -0.49
N TYR A 62 -15.79 -8.90 -1.44
CA TYR A 62 -15.28 -9.56 -2.64
C TYR A 62 -15.27 -8.60 -3.81
N LEU A 63 -14.16 -8.51 -4.52
CA LEU A 63 -14.07 -7.83 -5.81
C LEU A 63 -14.66 -8.74 -6.88
N VAL A 64 -15.82 -8.39 -7.40
CA VAL A 64 -16.59 -9.27 -8.30
C VAL A 64 -16.61 -8.80 -9.75
N ALA A 65 -16.37 -7.51 -10.03
CA ALA A 65 -16.23 -7.01 -11.41
C ALA A 65 -15.38 -5.74 -11.48
N VAL A 66 -14.77 -5.49 -12.66
CA VAL A 66 -14.05 -4.25 -13.01
C VAL A 66 -14.51 -3.80 -14.38
N ASN A 67 -14.93 -2.53 -14.52
CA ASN A 67 -15.42 -1.92 -15.76
C ASN A 67 -16.46 -2.80 -16.48
N GLY A 68 -17.37 -3.42 -15.73
CA GLY A 68 -18.42 -4.29 -16.24
C GLY A 68 -17.96 -5.73 -16.55
N ARG A 69 -16.67 -6.03 -16.41
CA ARG A 69 -16.14 -7.38 -16.62
C ARG A 69 -16.09 -8.13 -15.31
N GLU A 70 -16.77 -9.25 -15.23
CA GLU A 70 -16.76 -10.13 -14.05
C GLU A 70 -15.39 -10.77 -13.84
N ILE A 71 -15.00 -10.92 -12.56
CA ILE A 71 -13.73 -11.48 -12.14
C ILE A 71 -13.96 -12.78 -11.39
N GLU A 72 -13.20 -13.80 -11.78
CA GLU A 72 -13.12 -15.09 -11.10
C GLU A 72 -11.67 -15.44 -10.80
N SER A 73 -11.43 -16.28 -9.78
CA SER A 73 -10.08 -16.63 -9.32
C SER A 73 -9.23 -17.41 -10.35
N GLY A 74 -9.84 -17.93 -11.39
CA GLY A 74 -9.12 -18.61 -12.49
C GLY A 74 -8.30 -17.67 -13.38
N ARG A 75 -8.40 -16.36 -13.22
CA ARG A 75 -7.64 -15.34 -13.96
C ARG A 75 -6.96 -14.38 -13.01
N ASN A 76 -5.77 -13.94 -13.39
CA ASN A 76 -5.12 -12.84 -12.69
C ASN A 76 -5.95 -11.56 -12.89
N PHE A 77 -6.62 -11.09 -11.82
CA PHE A 77 -7.49 -9.92 -11.88
C PHE A 77 -6.75 -8.62 -12.19
N TYR A 78 -5.46 -8.53 -11.95
CA TYR A 78 -4.65 -7.37 -12.33
C TYR A 78 -4.70 -7.08 -13.84
N SER A 79 -4.97 -8.07 -14.67
CA SER A 79 -5.20 -7.86 -16.11
C SER A 79 -6.41 -6.97 -16.41
N CYS A 80 -7.40 -6.90 -15.50
CA CYS A 80 -8.55 -6.01 -15.62
C CYS A 80 -8.21 -4.55 -15.27
N PHE A 81 -7.04 -4.32 -14.68
CA PHE A 81 -6.55 -3.01 -14.29
C PHE A 81 -5.41 -2.48 -15.20
N GLU A 82 -5.13 -3.15 -16.30
CA GLU A 82 -4.20 -2.63 -17.30
C GLU A 82 -4.63 -1.25 -17.79
N ARG A 83 -3.68 -0.30 -17.82
CA ARG A 83 -3.89 1.09 -18.23
C ARG A 83 -4.94 1.87 -17.42
N THR A 84 -5.24 1.44 -16.20
CA THR A 84 -6.20 2.14 -15.32
C THR A 84 -5.53 3.03 -14.27
N ALA A 85 -4.21 2.99 -14.13
CA ALA A 85 -3.50 3.82 -13.16
C ALA A 85 -3.76 5.32 -13.41
N GLY A 86 -4.30 6.02 -12.40
CA GLY A 86 -4.70 7.42 -12.48
C GLY A 86 -6.02 7.68 -13.21
N ILE A 87 -6.74 6.66 -13.66
CA ILE A 87 -7.99 6.77 -14.41
C ILE A 87 -9.16 6.28 -13.57
N GLN A 88 -10.27 7.00 -13.60
CA GLN A 88 -11.50 6.56 -12.95
C GLN A 88 -11.92 5.18 -13.46
N THR A 89 -12.03 4.25 -12.54
CA THR A 89 -12.32 2.84 -12.82
C THR A 89 -13.50 2.40 -11.97
N ARG A 90 -14.51 1.80 -12.59
CA ARG A 90 -15.66 1.25 -11.89
C ARG A 90 -15.35 -0.16 -11.43
N ILE A 91 -15.50 -0.40 -10.13
CA ILE A 91 -15.41 -1.73 -9.55
C ILE A 91 -16.76 -2.12 -8.96
N LYS A 92 -17.04 -3.41 -8.94
CA LYS A 92 -18.18 -3.94 -8.16
C LYS A 92 -17.64 -4.78 -7.02
N VAL A 93 -18.15 -4.51 -5.83
CA VAL A 93 -17.82 -5.23 -4.60
C VAL A 93 -19.08 -5.74 -3.92
N ASN A 94 -18.95 -6.83 -3.18
CA ASN A 94 -20.07 -7.45 -2.48
C ASN A 94 -19.57 -8.13 -1.19
N ALA A 95 -20.39 -8.16 -0.16
CA ALA A 95 -20.13 -8.95 1.04
C ALA A 95 -20.18 -10.47 0.80
N LYS A 96 -20.76 -10.90 -0.33
CA LYS A 96 -20.83 -12.30 -0.77
C LYS A 96 -20.06 -12.50 -2.09
N PRO A 97 -19.55 -13.71 -2.39
CA PRO A 97 -18.77 -13.99 -3.61
C PRO A 97 -19.64 -14.09 -4.89
N VAL A 98 -20.64 -13.24 -5.02
CA VAL A 98 -21.60 -13.23 -6.14
C VAL A 98 -21.78 -11.83 -6.70
N LEU A 99 -22.14 -11.76 -7.99
CA LEU A 99 -22.39 -10.48 -8.68
C LEU A 99 -23.74 -9.87 -8.31
N GLU A 100 -24.72 -10.70 -7.97
CA GLU A 100 -26.07 -10.25 -7.59
C GLU A 100 -25.99 -9.41 -6.30
N GLY A 101 -26.60 -8.22 -6.33
CA GLY A 101 -26.60 -7.30 -5.19
C GLY A 101 -25.24 -6.58 -4.95
N ALA A 102 -24.29 -6.72 -5.88
CA ALA A 102 -23.00 -6.02 -5.74
C ALA A 102 -23.14 -4.50 -5.87
N ARG A 103 -22.41 -3.78 -5.00
CA ARG A 103 -22.28 -2.32 -5.06
C ARG A 103 -21.30 -1.90 -6.15
N GLU A 104 -21.64 -0.90 -6.93
CA GLU A 104 -20.70 -0.28 -7.87
C GLU A 104 -20.07 0.95 -7.23
N VAL A 105 -18.75 1.01 -7.27
CA VAL A 105 -17.94 2.09 -6.72
C VAL A 105 -16.95 2.55 -7.78
N THR A 106 -16.77 3.87 -7.89
CA THR A 106 -15.75 4.45 -8.77
C THR A 106 -14.51 4.80 -7.95
N VAL A 107 -13.38 4.23 -8.35
CA VAL A 107 -12.07 4.44 -7.72
C VAL A 107 -11.06 4.99 -8.72
N VAL A 108 -9.96 5.54 -8.23
CA VAL A 108 -8.81 5.93 -9.07
C VAL A 108 -7.62 5.09 -8.64
N PRO A 109 -7.33 3.98 -9.35
CA PRO A 109 -6.19 3.12 -9.03
C PRO A 109 -4.86 3.88 -9.11
N VAL A 110 -3.92 3.53 -8.24
CA VAL A 110 -2.58 4.13 -8.21
C VAL A 110 -1.60 3.30 -9.05
N ARG A 111 -0.50 3.94 -9.48
CA ARG A 111 0.57 3.26 -10.23
C ARG A 111 1.44 2.39 -9.34
N SER A 112 1.61 2.78 -8.08
CA SER A 112 2.42 2.09 -7.10
C SER A 112 1.76 2.15 -5.74
N GLU A 113 1.81 1.06 -5.00
CA GLU A 113 1.36 0.96 -3.60
C GLU A 113 2.54 0.99 -2.61
N GLU A 114 3.75 1.17 -3.11
CA GLU A 114 4.95 1.08 -2.27
C GLU A 114 4.90 2.03 -1.08
N ALA A 115 4.54 3.29 -1.30
CA ALA A 115 4.45 4.29 -0.24
C ALA A 115 3.35 3.91 0.78
N LEU A 116 2.18 3.45 0.33
CA LEU A 116 1.09 2.99 1.20
C LEU A 116 1.51 1.79 2.05
N ARG A 117 2.12 0.79 1.41
CA ARG A 117 2.57 -0.44 2.08
C ARG A 117 3.69 -0.14 3.08
N ARG A 118 4.62 0.73 2.72
CA ARG A 118 5.70 1.17 3.60
C ARG A 118 5.16 1.93 4.81
N ALA A 119 4.24 2.88 4.62
CA ALA A 119 3.62 3.62 5.71
C ALA A 119 2.88 2.68 6.68
N ALA A 120 2.10 1.73 6.15
CA ALA A 120 1.42 0.73 6.96
C ALA A 120 2.41 -0.18 7.72
N TRP A 121 3.50 -0.62 7.06
CA TRP A 121 4.53 -1.42 7.70
C TRP A 121 5.23 -0.69 8.86
N ILE A 122 5.52 0.61 8.70
CA ILE A 122 6.11 1.44 9.76
C ILE A 122 5.15 1.52 10.95
N GLU A 123 3.87 1.79 10.68
CA GLU A 123 2.85 1.90 11.73
C GLU A 123 2.58 0.56 12.43
N ASP A 124 2.54 -0.55 11.70
CA ASP A 124 2.40 -1.90 12.26
C ASP A 124 3.59 -2.23 13.19
N ASN A 125 4.83 -1.89 12.78
CA ASN A 125 6.00 -2.08 13.64
C ASN A 125 5.95 -1.18 14.88
N ARG A 126 5.54 0.08 14.74
CA ARG A 126 5.39 1.00 15.86
C ARG A 126 4.41 0.45 16.89
N ARG A 127 3.22 -0.01 16.45
CA ARG A 127 2.22 -0.62 17.32
C ARG A 127 2.75 -1.87 18.01
N ARG A 128 3.46 -2.71 17.25
CA ARG A 128 4.04 -3.94 17.81
C ARG A 128 5.10 -3.66 18.85
N VAL A 129 5.97 -2.66 18.65
CA VAL A 129 6.97 -2.25 19.65
C VAL A 129 6.28 -1.69 20.89
N ASP A 130 5.25 -0.86 20.72
CA ASP A 130 4.47 -0.31 21.82
C ASP A 130 3.82 -1.43 22.65
N GLU A 131 3.15 -2.36 22.01
CA GLU A 131 2.52 -3.53 22.64
C GLU A 131 3.52 -4.40 23.39
N LEU A 132 4.58 -4.86 22.70
CA LEU A 132 5.57 -5.76 23.28
C LEU A 132 6.36 -5.13 24.44
N SER A 133 6.55 -3.83 24.41
CA SER A 133 7.25 -3.09 25.48
C SER A 133 6.33 -2.64 26.63
N GLY A 134 5.03 -2.84 26.51
CA GLY A 134 4.04 -2.28 27.42
C GLY A 134 4.07 -0.76 27.41
N GLY A 135 4.17 -0.15 26.24
CA GLY A 135 4.20 1.30 26.03
C GLY A 135 5.53 1.99 26.39
N LYS A 136 6.59 1.24 26.67
CA LYS A 136 7.86 1.80 27.21
C LYS A 136 8.85 2.22 26.14
N LEU A 137 8.79 1.66 24.92
CA LEU A 137 9.74 1.95 23.86
C LEU A 137 9.09 2.73 22.72
N ALA A 138 9.80 3.73 22.23
CA ALA A 138 9.51 4.38 20.96
C ALA A 138 9.95 3.51 19.78
N TYR A 139 9.40 3.77 18.61
CA TYR A 139 9.86 3.17 17.35
C TYR A 139 10.10 4.26 16.31
N VAL A 140 11.25 4.22 15.67
CA VAL A 140 11.64 5.15 14.59
C VAL A 140 12.28 4.36 13.47
N TRP A 141 11.75 4.50 12.26
CA TRP A 141 12.34 3.93 11.05
C TRP A 141 13.15 4.99 10.30
N LEU A 142 14.37 4.63 9.89
CA LEU A 142 15.28 5.50 9.15
C LEU A 142 15.48 4.97 7.73
N PRO A 143 14.95 5.66 6.69
CA PRO A 143 15.00 5.18 5.30
C PRO A 143 16.39 5.28 4.66
N ASP A 144 17.20 6.19 5.15
CA ASP A 144 18.52 6.52 4.63
C ASP A 144 19.41 7.06 5.75
N THR A 145 20.64 7.48 5.45
CA THR A 145 21.54 8.21 6.35
C THR A 145 21.72 9.67 5.90
N ALA A 146 20.65 10.27 5.39
CA ALA A 146 20.59 11.63 4.87
C ALA A 146 19.31 12.35 5.32
N ASP A 147 18.72 13.18 4.46
CA ASP A 147 17.55 14.02 4.78
C ASP A 147 16.31 13.22 5.20
N GLY A 148 16.10 12.07 4.61
CA GLY A 148 14.95 11.21 4.94
C GLY A 148 15.00 10.71 6.38
N ALA A 149 16.18 10.26 6.83
CA ALA A 149 16.39 9.84 8.21
C ALA A 149 16.26 11.02 9.17
N TYR A 150 16.84 12.16 8.82
CA TYR A 150 16.76 13.37 9.65
C TYR A 150 15.31 13.81 9.86
N ILE A 151 14.52 13.86 8.80
CA ILE A 151 13.09 14.22 8.84
C ILE A 151 12.32 13.21 9.70
N ASN A 152 12.49 11.90 9.45
CA ASN A 152 11.79 10.86 10.18
C ASN A 152 12.19 10.82 11.65
N PHE A 153 13.49 10.94 11.94
CA PHE A 153 13.97 10.99 13.33
C PHE A 153 13.33 12.14 14.09
N ASN A 154 13.38 13.35 13.54
CA ASN A 154 12.80 14.52 14.21
C ASN A 154 11.29 14.36 14.40
N ARG A 155 10.59 13.87 13.40
CA ARG A 155 9.14 13.71 13.44
C ARG A 155 8.70 12.67 14.48
N TYR A 156 9.32 11.49 14.44
CA TYR A 156 8.83 10.34 15.19
C TYR A 156 9.52 10.16 16.55
N PHE A 157 10.80 10.49 16.68
CA PHE A 157 11.51 10.39 17.95
C PHE A 157 10.98 11.41 18.97
N PHE A 158 10.90 12.68 18.57
CA PHE A 158 10.43 13.72 19.49
C PHE A 158 8.95 13.62 19.85
N ALA A 159 8.14 13.02 18.98
CA ALA A 159 6.73 12.72 19.29
C ALA A 159 6.58 11.64 20.38
N GLN A 160 7.64 10.88 20.68
CA GLN A 160 7.66 9.77 21.64
C GLN A 160 8.71 9.97 22.75
N LYS A 161 9.08 11.20 23.03
CA LYS A 161 10.14 11.56 24.02
C LYS A 161 9.83 11.15 25.48
N ASP A 162 8.58 10.84 25.77
CA ASP A 162 8.09 10.35 27.06
C ASP A 162 8.40 8.87 27.31
N LYS A 163 8.82 8.15 26.27
CA LYS A 163 9.19 6.73 26.35
C LYS A 163 10.55 6.56 27.05
N LYS A 164 10.78 5.36 27.60
CA LYS A 164 12.01 5.03 28.36
C LYS A 164 13.21 4.67 27.48
N GLY A 165 12.98 4.40 26.20
CA GLY A 165 14.00 4.07 25.21
C GLY A 165 13.40 4.04 23.83
N ALA A 166 14.20 3.70 22.81
CA ALA A 166 13.76 3.65 21.43
C ALA A 166 14.35 2.46 20.69
N VAL A 167 13.55 1.89 19.79
CA VAL A 167 13.98 0.99 18.72
C VAL A 167 14.21 1.84 17.49
N ILE A 168 15.44 1.89 17.01
CA ILE A 168 15.80 2.54 15.74
C ILE A 168 15.89 1.42 14.69
N ASP A 169 15.03 1.48 13.69
CA ASP A 169 14.92 0.48 12.64
C ASP A 169 15.53 1.02 11.34
N GLU A 170 16.62 0.41 10.92
CA GLU A 170 17.32 0.77 9.68
C GLU A 170 17.16 -0.30 8.59
N ARG A 171 16.20 -1.19 8.72
CA ARG A 171 15.91 -2.17 7.66
C ARG A 171 15.55 -1.46 6.37
N TRP A 172 16.20 -1.90 5.28
CA TRP A 172 16.10 -1.29 3.94
C TRP A 172 16.58 0.16 3.86
N ASN A 173 17.46 0.55 4.77
CA ASN A 173 18.16 1.82 4.67
C ASN A 173 18.97 1.87 3.36
N GLN A 174 18.79 2.92 2.59
CA GLN A 174 19.42 3.07 1.27
C GLN A 174 20.83 3.70 1.33
N GLY A 175 21.33 3.92 2.55
CA GLY A 175 22.58 4.62 2.76
C GLY A 175 22.43 6.13 2.61
N GLY A 176 23.53 6.80 2.41
CA GLY A 176 23.63 8.26 2.26
C GLY A 176 25.05 8.74 2.55
N SER A 177 25.30 10.01 2.35
CA SER A 177 26.57 10.61 2.76
C SER A 177 26.45 11.19 4.16
N ILE A 178 27.41 10.90 4.99
CA ILE A 178 27.62 11.62 6.25
C ILE A 178 28.12 13.01 5.84
N ALA A 179 27.31 14.04 6.09
CA ALA A 179 27.74 15.43 5.92
C ALA A 179 28.58 15.87 7.12
#